data_79885fcde12b144203a878edd38c5875
#
_entry.id   79885fcde12b144203a878edd38c5875
#
_cell.length_a   1.000
_cell.length_b   1.000
_cell.length_c   1.000
_cell.angle_alpha   90.00
_cell.angle_beta   90.00
_cell.angle_gamma   90.00
#
_symmetry.space_group_name_H-M   'P 1'
#
loop_
_entity.id
_entity.type
_entity.pdbx_description
1 polymer ?
#
loop_
_entity_poly.entity_id
_entity_poly.type
_entity_poly.pdbx_seq_one_letter_code
_entity_poly.pdbx_strand_id
1 'polypeptide(L)'
;MKILHVISSVNPAGGGPVEGVKQLGEILRNEGHSVEIASLDPPSAPYVKNCPLPVHPLGPAATHYCFSSRFVPWLRANRDRYDMVVVNGIWQYHSFGAWRALRNSETPYVLFTHGMLDPWFKKQYPLKHLKKWMYWPWAEYRVLRDARAVLFTCEEECRLARDSFWLYRCNEVVVNYGTSVPKGDPELQRQEFFARYPELRGKKLVLFMGRVHPKKGCDLVIDAFSKILGSRPEWHLLIAGPDQVGWQKDLNDRAAQLGMASRVTWTGMIQGEMKWGELRSAEVFLLPSHQENFGIAVAEALAAGVPTLISNKVNIWREILADGAGMVSEDALAGTCAILQSYLEMPAEKKLAMRQAARDCFNRRFEIRKAAESLHAILTNFSGVN
;
A
#
# COMPACT_ATOMS: atom_id res chain seq x y z
N MET A 1 -10.01 -24.54 -1.69
CA MET A 1 -9.30 -24.38 -0.40
C MET A 1 -10.13 -23.58 0.59
N LYS A 2 -9.95 -23.83 1.89
CA LYS A 2 -10.48 -23.01 2.99
C LYS A 2 -9.36 -22.20 3.60
N ILE A 3 -9.40 -20.89 3.40
CA ILE A 3 -8.33 -19.95 3.76
C ILE A 3 -8.82 -19.02 4.88
N LEU A 4 -8.02 -18.92 5.95
CA LEU A 4 -8.26 -17.95 7.02
C LEU A 4 -7.23 -16.82 6.95
N HIS A 5 -7.64 -15.61 6.66
CA HIS A 5 -6.81 -14.45 6.89
C HIS A 5 -6.86 -14.02 8.37
N VAL A 6 -5.69 -13.76 8.95
CA VAL A 6 -5.55 -13.22 10.31
C VAL A 6 -4.98 -11.81 10.20
N ILE A 7 -5.67 -10.82 10.73
CA ILE A 7 -5.28 -9.41 10.72
C ILE A 7 -5.69 -8.72 12.03
N SER A 8 -4.99 -7.69 12.43
CA SER A 8 -5.34 -6.95 13.66
C SER A 8 -6.69 -6.25 13.60
N SER A 9 -7.05 -5.70 12.43
CA SER A 9 -8.32 -4.99 12.21
C SER A 9 -8.70 -5.00 10.74
N VAL A 10 -10.01 -5.06 10.45
CA VAL A 10 -10.58 -4.87 9.10
C VAL A 10 -11.06 -3.42 8.87
N ASN A 11 -10.72 -2.49 9.76
CA ASN A 11 -11.04 -1.08 9.63
C ASN A 11 -10.38 -0.49 8.36
N PRO A 12 -11.13 0.13 7.44
CA PRO A 12 -10.57 0.74 6.23
C PRO A 12 -9.48 1.79 6.50
N ALA A 13 -9.49 2.42 7.68
CA ALA A 13 -8.42 3.33 8.10
C ALA A 13 -7.03 2.66 8.21
N GLY A 14 -6.97 1.31 8.27
CA GLY A 14 -5.73 0.54 8.23
C GLY A 14 -5.01 0.57 6.88
N GLY A 15 -5.68 1.06 5.83
CA GLY A 15 -5.09 1.29 4.51
C GLY A 15 -4.79 0.03 3.70
N GLY A 16 -3.68 0.05 2.95
CA GLY A 16 -3.34 -0.96 1.94
C GLY A 16 -3.44 -2.43 2.36
N PRO A 17 -2.93 -2.87 3.51
CA PRO A 17 -3.04 -4.27 3.93
C PRO A 17 -4.49 -4.74 4.10
N VAL A 18 -5.35 -3.91 4.67
CA VAL A 18 -6.78 -4.23 4.88
C VAL A 18 -7.51 -4.34 3.53
N GLU A 19 -7.25 -3.39 2.65
CA GLU A 19 -7.84 -3.38 1.31
C GLU A 19 -7.35 -4.58 0.48
N GLY A 20 -6.07 -4.90 0.54
CA GLY A 20 -5.49 -6.06 -0.14
C GLY A 20 -6.13 -7.38 0.31
N VAL A 21 -6.31 -7.59 1.63
CA VAL A 21 -6.99 -8.78 2.16
C VAL A 21 -8.42 -8.89 1.62
N LYS A 22 -9.17 -7.78 1.57
CA LYS A 22 -10.54 -7.77 1.04
C LYS A 22 -10.56 -8.11 -0.45
N GLN A 23 -9.79 -7.41 -1.26
CA GLN A 23 -9.78 -7.59 -2.72
C GLN A 23 -9.30 -8.99 -3.12
N LEU A 24 -8.17 -9.45 -2.56
CA LEU A 24 -7.66 -10.81 -2.82
C LEU A 24 -8.65 -11.88 -2.38
N GLY A 25 -9.24 -11.71 -1.19
CA GLY A 25 -10.21 -12.66 -0.68
C GLY A 25 -11.51 -12.72 -1.49
N GLU A 26 -12.01 -11.59 -2.01
CA GLU A 26 -13.18 -11.57 -2.91
C GLU A 26 -12.89 -12.31 -4.22
N ILE A 27 -11.70 -12.13 -4.80
CA ILE A 27 -11.32 -12.83 -6.04
C ILE A 27 -11.24 -14.33 -5.78
N LEU A 28 -10.52 -14.76 -4.75
CA LEU A 28 -10.40 -16.17 -4.40
C LEU A 28 -11.77 -16.82 -4.11
N ARG A 29 -12.70 -16.09 -3.49
CA ARG A 29 -14.08 -16.58 -3.31
C ARG A 29 -14.82 -16.75 -4.63
N ASN A 30 -14.66 -15.81 -5.55
CA ASN A 30 -15.27 -15.91 -6.89
C ASN A 30 -14.68 -17.08 -7.70
N GLU A 31 -13.47 -17.51 -7.38
CA GLU A 31 -12.80 -18.69 -7.95
C GLU A 31 -13.18 -19.99 -7.22
N GLY A 32 -14.11 -19.95 -6.28
CA GLY A 32 -14.66 -21.13 -5.62
C GLY A 32 -13.95 -21.52 -4.30
N HIS A 33 -13.08 -20.67 -3.76
CA HIS A 33 -12.43 -20.87 -2.47
C HIS A 33 -13.30 -20.34 -1.31
N SER A 34 -13.18 -20.94 -0.12
CA SER A 34 -13.75 -20.40 1.10
C SER A 34 -12.73 -19.49 1.77
N VAL A 35 -13.03 -18.20 1.88
CA VAL A 35 -12.12 -17.22 2.50
C VAL A 35 -12.83 -16.51 3.63
N GLU A 36 -12.23 -16.55 4.83
CA GLU A 36 -12.73 -15.94 6.05
C GLU A 36 -11.63 -15.09 6.70
N ILE A 37 -12.01 -14.16 7.57
CA ILE A 37 -11.08 -13.28 8.28
C ILE A 37 -11.27 -13.46 9.80
N ALA A 38 -10.18 -13.67 10.55
CA ALA A 38 -10.14 -13.50 11.99
C ALA A 38 -9.48 -12.16 12.32
N SER A 39 -10.18 -11.29 13.04
CA SER A 39 -9.71 -9.98 13.43
C SER A 39 -9.83 -9.73 14.94
N LEU A 40 -9.09 -8.73 15.43
CA LEU A 40 -9.14 -8.34 16.84
C LEU A 40 -10.07 -7.15 17.08
N ASP A 41 -10.96 -6.91 16.13
CA ASP A 41 -11.98 -5.88 16.21
C ASP A 41 -13.10 -6.24 17.20
N PRO A 42 -13.79 -5.24 17.77
CA PRO A 42 -15.00 -5.47 18.52
C PRO A 42 -16.14 -5.92 17.58
N PRO A 43 -16.98 -6.91 17.98
CA PRO A 43 -18.09 -7.39 17.15
C PRO A 43 -19.10 -6.30 16.75
N SER A 44 -19.19 -5.23 17.54
CA SER A 44 -20.09 -4.11 17.30
C SER A 44 -19.62 -3.11 16.26
N ALA A 45 -18.35 -3.22 15.79
CA ALA A 45 -17.79 -2.22 14.87
C ALA A 45 -18.52 -2.25 13.51
N PRO A 46 -18.96 -1.09 12.98
CA PRO A 46 -19.72 -1.01 11.73
C PRO A 46 -18.95 -1.60 10.53
N TYR A 47 -17.64 -1.37 10.47
CA TYR A 47 -16.79 -1.86 9.39
C TYR A 47 -16.57 -3.38 9.40
N VAL A 48 -16.86 -4.08 10.51
CA VAL A 48 -16.89 -5.55 10.58
C VAL A 48 -18.14 -6.06 9.86
N LYS A 49 -19.29 -5.45 10.10
CA LYS A 49 -20.56 -5.83 9.46
C LYS A 49 -20.56 -5.55 7.95
N ASN A 50 -19.88 -4.47 7.55
CA ASN A 50 -19.79 -4.04 6.16
C ASN A 50 -18.62 -4.68 5.38
N CYS A 51 -17.90 -5.63 6.00
CA CYS A 51 -16.82 -6.32 5.32
C CYS A 51 -17.40 -7.30 4.27
N PRO A 52 -16.86 -7.33 3.03
CA PRO A 52 -17.37 -8.21 1.98
C PRO A 52 -17.07 -9.70 2.25
N LEU A 53 -16.12 -9.98 3.14
CA LEU A 53 -15.77 -11.32 3.56
C LEU A 53 -16.33 -11.65 4.95
N PRO A 54 -16.63 -12.91 5.27
CA PRO A 54 -16.99 -13.32 6.61
C PRO A 54 -15.88 -12.99 7.61
N VAL A 55 -16.23 -12.28 8.69
CA VAL A 55 -15.27 -11.86 9.73
C VAL A 55 -15.63 -12.52 11.05
N HIS A 56 -14.63 -13.08 11.72
CA HIS A 56 -14.67 -13.53 13.11
C HIS A 56 -14.03 -12.46 13.99
N PRO A 57 -14.82 -11.55 14.59
CA PRO A 57 -14.31 -10.45 15.40
C PRO A 57 -14.03 -10.95 16.82
N LEU A 58 -12.77 -11.11 17.17
CA LEU A 58 -12.31 -11.69 18.41
C LEU A 58 -11.85 -10.65 19.45
N GLY A 59 -12.20 -9.39 19.23
CA GLY A 59 -11.99 -8.29 20.15
C GLY A 59 -13.16 -8.10 21.15
N PRO A 60 -13.18 -6.94 21.86
CA PRO A 60 -12.27 -5.80 21.68
C PRO A 60 -10.83 -6.11 22.12
N ALA A 61 -9.87 -5.58 21.35
CA ALA A 61 -8.46 -5.69 21.68
C ALA A 61 -8.03 -4.63 22.70
N ALA A 62 -7.16 -5.02 23.64
CA ALA A 62 -6.56 -4.11 24.59
C ALA A 62 -5.20 -3.60 24.09
N THR A 63 -4.88 -2.36 24.42
CA THR A 63 -3.60 -1.69 24.15
C THR A 63 -3.26 -1.54 22.66
N HIS A 64 -2.19 -0.80 22.35
CA HIS A 64 -1.64 -0.69 20.99
C HIS A 64 -1.07 -2.01 20.44
N TYR A 65 -0.81 -2.99 21.32
CA TYR A 65 -0.39 -4.34 20.92
C TYR A 65 -1.56 -5.18 20.40
N CYS A 66 -2.79 -4.71 20.59
CA CYS A 66 -4.03 -5.37 20.18
C CYS A 66 -4.20 -6.75 20.85
N PHE A 67 -3.94 -6.85 22.16
CA PHE A 67 -4.14 -8.12 22.88
C PHE A 67 -5.61 -8.50 22.99
N SER A 68 -5.92 -9.76 22.70
CA SER A 68 -7.23 -10.39 22.94
C SER A 68 -7.07 -11.79 23.50
N SER A 69 -7.69 -12.03 24.66
CA SER A 69 -7.70 -13.36 25.29
C SER A 69 -8.53 -14.39 24.52
N ARG A 70 -9.44 -13.94 23.65
CA ARG A 70 -10.32 -14.80 22.83
C ARG A 70 -9.61 -15.40 21.63
N PHE A 71 -8.59 -14.71 21.10
CA PHE A 71 -8.00 -15.02 19.80
C PHE A 71 -7.35 -16.42 19.75
N VAL A 72 -6.41 -16.70 20.67
CA VAL A 72 -5.67 -17.97 20.66
C VAL A 72 -6.57 -19.18 20.95
N PRO A 73 -7.49 -19.15 21.95
CA PRO A 73 -8.44 -20.23 22.16
C PRO A 73 -9.33 -20.49 20.96
N TRP A 74 -9.88 -19.43 20.35
CA TRP A 74 -10.72 -19.54 19.17
C TRP A 74 -9.96 -20.17 17.99
N LEU A 75 -8.76 -19.68 17.70
CA LEU A 75 -7.96 -20.20 16.58
C LEU A 75 -7.58 -21.67 16.80
N ARG A 76 -7.22 -22.07 18.03
CA ARG A 76 -6.96 -23.47 18.36
C ARG A 76 -8.17 -24.37 18.15
N ALA A 77 -9.36 -23.91 18.49
CA ALA A 77 -10.60 -24.66 18.33
C ALA A 77 -11.08 -24.78 16.88
N ASN A 78 -10.60 -23.88 15.98
CA ASN A 78 -11.08 -23.79 14.60
C ASN A 78 -10.01 -24.07 13.54
N ARG A 79 -8.71 -24.14 13.89
CA ARG A 79 -7.60 -24.23 12.92
C ARG A 79 -7.75 -25.39 11.94
N ASP A 80 -8.19 -26.55 12.42
CA ASP A 80 -8.31 -27.78 11.61
C ASP A 80 -9.45 -27.71 10.56
N ARG A 81 -10.22 -26.60 10.55
CA ARG A 81 -11.21 -26.29 9.51
C ARG A 81 -10.62 -25.65 8.28
N TYR A 82 -9.36 -25.17 8.36
CA TYR A 82 -8.70 -24.39 7.31
C TYR A 82 -7.51 -25.15 6.73
N ASP A 83 -7.38 -25.09 5.41
CA ASP A 83 -6.24 -25.67 4.70
C ASP A 83 -4.99 -24.80 4.85
N MET A 84 -5.20 -23.48 5.06
CA MET A 84 -4.12 -22.50 5.19
C MET A 84 -4.55 -21.29 6.02
N VAL A 85 -3.63 -20.80 6.84
CA VAL A 85 -3.77 -19.51 7.55
C VAL A 85 -2.81 -18.47 6.94
N VAL A 86 -3.33 -17.31 6.57
CA VAL A 86 -2.54 -16.17 6.04
C VAL A 86 -2.51 -15.07 7.09
N VAL A 87 -1.38 -14.89 7.74
CA VAL A 87 -1.16 -13.84 8.75
C VAL A 87 -0.75 -12.55 8.07
N ASN A 88 -1.44 -11.43 8.35
CA ASN A 88 -1.21 -10.15 7.71
C ASN A 88 -0.65 -9.12 8.68
N GLY A 89 0.64 -8.88 8.60
CA GLY A 89 1.40 -7.96 9.45
C GLY A 89 2.01 -8.61 10.68
N ILE A 90 2.94 -7.88 11.29
CA ILE A 90 3.71 -8.26 12.48
C ILE A 90 3.65 -7.14 13.53
N TRP A 91 4.26 -7.34 14.70
CA TRP A 91 4.36 -6.39 15.82
C TRP A 91 3.10 -6.21 16.65
N GLN A 92 2.02 -6.89 16.33
CA GLN A 92 0.77 -6.90 17.11
C GLN A 92 0.40 -8.33 17.48
N TYR A 93 -0.50 -8.49 18.45
CA TYR A 93 -0.79 -9.79 19.06
C TYR A 93 -1.29 -10.85 18.06
N HIS A 94 -1.95 -10.46 16.99
CA HIS A 94 -2.48 -11.39 15.99
C HIS A 94 -1.37 -12.26 15.36
N SER A 95 -0.17 -11.72 15.09
CA SER A 95 0.95 -12.48 14.53
C SER A 95 1.48 -13.50 15.54
N PHE A 96 1.86 -13.04 16.72
CA PHE A 96 2.38 -13.91 17.77
C PHE A 96 1.32 -14.91 18.29
N GLY A 97 0.07 -14.46 18.41
CA GLY A 97 -1.05 -15.31 18.81
C GLY A 97 -1.34 -16.43 17.80
N ALA A 98 -1.28 -16.11 16.48
CA ALA A 98 -1.43 -17.10 15.42
C ALA A 98 -0.32 -18.18 15.52
N TRP A 99 0.95 -17.75 15.66
CA TRP A 99 2.04 -18.69 15.88
C TRP A 99 1.81 -19.57 17.12
N ARG A 100 1.39 -19.00 18.26
CA ARG A 100 1.09 -19.76 19.48
C ARG A 100 -0.02 -20.80 19.28
N ALA A 101 -0.99 -20.51 18.44
CA ALA A 101 -2.10 -21.43 18.15
C ALA A 101 -1.70 -22.53 17.16
N LEU A 102 -0.81 -22.22 16.19
CA LEU A 102 -0.53 -23.08 15.03
C LEU A 102 0.78 -23.86 15.13
N ARG A 103 1.76 -23.46 15.97
CA ARG A 103 3.13 -24.03 16.03
C ARG A 103 3.20 -25.55 16.23
N ASN A 104 2.16 -26.17 16.77
CA ASN A 104 2.07 -27.61 17.01
C ASN A 104 0.79 -28.17 16.37
N SER A 105 0.45 -27.75 15.16
CA SER A 105 -0.69 -28.25 14.40
C SER A 105 -0.28 -28.59 12.99
N GLU A 106 -1.07 -29.40 12.33
CA GLU A 106 -0.91 -29.72 10.91
C GLU A 106 -1.32 -28.55 10.00
N THR A 107 -2.14 -27.61 10.50
CA THR A 107 -2.57 -26.44 9.73
C THR A 107 -1.40 -25.48 9.49
N PRO A 108 -0.92 -25.33 8.24
CA PRO A 108 0.19 -24.47 7.93
C PRO A 108 -0.23 -23.00 7.94
N TYR A 109 0.77 -22.10 8.08
CA TYR A 109 0.54 -20.69 7.88
C TYR A 109 1.66 -20.03 7.07
N VAL A 110 1.27 -18.97 6.35
CA VAL A 110 2.16 -18.02 5.68
C VAL A 110 1.97 -16.64 6.28
N LEU A 111 2.95 -15.75 6.08
CA LEU A 111 2.99 -14.44 6.73
C LEU A 111 3.33 -13.34 5.73
N PHE A 112 2.47 -12.32 5.60
CA PHE A 112 2.80 -11.05 4.95
C PHE A 112 3.41 -10.07 5.94
N THR A 113 4.55 -9.48 5.62
CA THR A 113 5.20 -8.47 6.45
C THR A 113 4.71 -7.05 6.20
N HIS A 114 4.16 -6.78 5.02
CA HIS A 114 3.65 -5.47 4.59
C HIS A 114 4.62 -4.30 4.87
N GLY A 115 5.92 -4.50 4.62
CA GLY A 115 6.96 -3.49 4.83
C GLY A 115 7.33 -3.21 6.28
N MET A 116 6.82 -3.99 7.22
CA MET A 116 7.06 -3.75 8.65
C MET A 116 8.48 -4.14 9.11
N LEU A 117 9.28 -4.75 8.22
CA LEU A 117 10.71 -5.07 8.42
C LEU A 117 11.64 -4.08 7.72
N ASP A 118 11.14 -2.97 7.17
CA ASP A 118 11.96 -1.96 6.52
C ASP A 118 12.96 -1.31 7.51
N PRO A 119 14.26 -1.26 7.21
CA PRO A 119 15.30 -0.64 8.06
C PRO A 119 15.12 0.87 8.27
N TRP A 120 14.30 1.54 7.45
CA TRP A 120 13.96 2.95 7.63
C TRP A 120 13.44 3.24 9.04
N PHE A 121 12.62 2.34 9.59
CA PHE A 121 12.10 2.46 10.95
C PHE A 121 13.18 2.43 12.04
N LYS A 122 14.27 1.71 11.81
CA LYS A 122 15.44 1.65 12.70
C LYS A 122 16.13 3.01 12.78
N LYS A 123 16.30 3.69 11.65
CA LYS A 123 16.94 5.01 11.56
C LYS A 123 16.04 6.10 12.13
N GLN A 124 14.76 6.08 11.77
CA GLN A 124 13.83 7.15 12.14
C GLN A 124 13.33 7.07 13.59
N TYR A 125 13.21 5.88 14.16
CA TYR A 125 12.65 5.64 15.49
C TYR A 125 13.54 4.70 16.33
N PRO A 126 14.77 5.08 16.69
CA PRO A 126 15.75 4.19 17.33
C PRO A 126 15.25 3.60 18.66
N LEU A 127 14.55 4.37 19.50
CA LEU A 127 14.00 3.87 20.78
C LEU A 127 12.87 2.85 20.57
N LYS A 128 12.03 3.05 19.57
CA LYS A 128 11.01 2.05 19.21
C LYS A 128 11.66 0.80 18.64
N HIS A 129 12.73 0.97 17.87
CA HIS A 129 13.49 -0.16 17.33
C HIS A 129 14.15 -0.98 18.45
N LEU A 130 14.70 -0.34 19.47
CA LEU A 130 15.29 -1.04 20.63
C LEU A 130 14.26 -1.91 21.37
N LYS A 131 13.03 -1.40 21.57
CA LYS A 131 11.92 -2.20 22.12
C LYS A 131 11.58 -3.40 21.24
N LYS A 132 11.52 -3.20 19.93
CA LYS A 132 11.28 -4.27 18.95
C LYS A 132 12.44 -5.28 18.97
N TRP A 133 13.68 -4.82 19.11
CA TRP A 133 14.87 -5.67 19.18
C TRP A 133 14.85 -6.62 20.39
N MET A 134 14.41 -6.14 21.56
CA MET A 134 14.22 -6.99 22.75
C MET A 134 13.09 -7.99 22.60
N TYR A 135 12.00 -7.63 21.88
CA TYR A 135 10.86 -8.47 21.62
C TYR A 135 11.11 -9.50 20.51
N TRP A 136 11.98 -9.18 19.56
CA TRP A 136 12.25 -9.93 18.34
C TRP A 136 12.55 -11.42 18.57
N PRO A 137 13.57 -11.84 19.36
CA PRO A 137 13.95 -13.24 19.48
C PRO A 137 12.89 -14.12 20.16
N TRP A 138 12.05 -13.52 20.97
CA TRP A 138 11.04 -14.24 21.75
C TRP A 138 9.71 -14.38 21.03
N ALA A 139 9.40 -13.49 20.11
CA ALA A 139 8.10 -13.45 19.42
C ALA A 139 8.27 -13.45 17.91
N GLU A 140 8.49 -12.30 17.26
CA GLU A 140 8.36 -12.18 15.81
C GLU A 140 9.37 -13.00 15.03
N TYR A 141 10.60 -13.18 15.51
CA TYR A 141 11.54 -14.12 14.89
C TYR A 141 10.98 -15.54 14.78
N ARG A 142 10.29 -16.01 15.84
CA ARG A 142 9.68 -17.34 15.83
C ARG A 142 8.49 -17.41 14.87
N VAL A 143 7.72 -16.32 14.78
CA VAL A 143 6.62 -16.22 13.80
C VAL A 143 7.15 -16.34 12.37
N LEU A 144 8.24 -15.64 12.05
CA LEU A 144 8.84 -15.72 10.71
C LEU A 144 9.50 -17.07 10.44
N ARG A 145 10.29 -17.57 11.39
CA ARG A 145 11.05 -18.82 11.26
C ARG A 145 10.16 -20.04 11.02
N ASP A 146 9.04 -20.11 11.73
CA ASP A 146 8.15 -21.29 11.73
C ASP A 146 7.03 -21.17 10.67
N ALA A 147 6.93 -20.05 9.96
CA ALA A 147 6.03 -19.90 8.81
C ALA A 147 6.49 -20.78 7.64
N ARG A 148 5.56 -21.39 6.92
CA ARG A 148 5.87 -22.10 5.66
C ARG A 148 6.54 -21.20 4.64
N ALA A 149 6.07 -19.95 4.57
CA ALA A 149 6.70 -18.88 3.81
C ALA A 149 6.42 -17.52 4.45
N VAL A 150 7.37 -16.60 4.31
CA VAL A 150 7.20 -15.17 4.55
C VAL A 150 7.05 -14.49 3.20
N LEU A 151 5.90 -13.85 3.00
CA LEU A 151 5.49 -13.28 1.72
C LEU A 151 5.86 -11.80 1.67
N PHE A 152 6.58 -11.43 0.63
CA PHE A 152 6.97 -10.05 0.34
C PHE A 152 6.26 -9.57 -0.93
N THR A 153 5.80 -8.34 -0.93
CA THR A 153 5.02 -7.78 -2.04
C THR A 153 5.87 -7.35 -3.24
N CYS A 154 7.20 -7.30 -3.08
CA CYS A 154 8.18 -7.04 -4.13
C CYS A 154 9.58 -7.47 -3.68
N GLU A 155 10.52 -7.57 -4.64
CA GLU A 155 11.92 -7.95 -4.39
C GLU A 155 12.64 -6.97 -3.45
N GLU A 156 12.37 -5.67 -3.56
CA GLU A 156 13.02 -4.67 -2.71
C GLU A 156 12.56 -4.78 -1.25
N GLU A 157 11.28 -5.08 -0.98
CA GLU A 157 10.81 -5.37 0.38
C GLU A 157 11.55 -6.57 0.97
N CYS A 158 11.68 -7.65 0.20
CA CYS A 158 12.41 -8.85 0.60
C CYS A 158 13.87 -8.53 0.92
N ARG A 159 14.56 -7.81 0.04
CA ARG A 159 15.96 -7.40 0.23
C ARG A 159 16.15 -6.54 1.49
N LEU A 160 15.28 -5.54 1.69
CA LEU A 160 15.35 -4.65 2.85
C LEU A 160 15.05 -5.37 4.17
N ALA A 161 14.17 -6.36 4.16
CA ALA A 161 13.83 -7.12 5.35
C ALA A 161 15.04 -7.84 5.97
N ARG A 162 15.99 -8.28 5.17
CA ARG A 162 17.24 -8.95 5.62
C ARG A 162 18.12 -8.03 6.47
N ASP A 163 18.03 -6.71 6.27
CA ASP A 163 18.80 -5.69 6.99
C ASP A 163 18.09 -5.19 8.27
N SER A 164 16.92 -5.74 8.61
CA SER A 164 16.10 -5.26 9.71
C SER A 164 16.60 -5.63 11.09
N PHE A 165 16.87 -6.93 11.31
CA PHE A 165 17.27 -7.50 12.59
C PHE A 165 18.42 -8.50 12.43
N TRP A 166 19.29 -8.60 13.44
CA TRP A 166 20.47 -9.48 13.44
C TRP A 166 20.15 -10.97 13.38
N LEU A 167 19.04 -11.40 13.97
CA LEU A 167 18.57 -12.77 13.90
C LEU A 167 17.43 -12.82 12.88
N TYR A 168 17.76 -13.09 11.64
CA TYR A 168 16.79 -13.17 10.55
C TYR A 168 16.95 -14.50 9.81
N ARG A 169 15.89 -15.31 9.82
CA ARG A 169 15.81 -16.57 9.09
C ARG A 169 14.35 -16.92 8.82
N CYS A 170 13.99 -17.04 7.56
CA CYS A 170 12.68 -17.48 7.12
C CYS A 170 12.76 -18.03 5.69
N ASN A 171 11.71 -18.68 5.24
CA ASN A 171 11.52 -19.05 3.84
C ASN A 171 10.93 -17.85 3.11
N GLU A 172 11.75 -17.11 2.37
CA GLU A 172 11.37 -15.89 1.67
C GLU A 172 10.68 -16.22 0.35
N VAL A 173 9.52 -15.64 0.09
CA VAL A 173 8.80 -15.76 -1.17
C VAL A 173 8.29 -14.39 -1.58
N VAL A 174 8.65 -13.95 -2.78
CA VAL A 174 8.06 -12.75 -3.37
C VAL A 174 6.77 -13.16 -4.09
N VAL A 175 5.68 -12.47 -3.76
CA VAL A 175 4.35 -12.69 -4.31
C VAL A 175 3.85 -11.41 -4.96
N ASN A 176 3.22 -11.54 -6.13
CA ASN A 176 2.60 -10.39 -6.76
C ASN A 176 1.57 -9.76 -5.81
N TYR A 177 1.57 -8.43 -5.80
CA TYR A 177 0.61 -7.65 -5.04
C TYR A 177 0.05 -6.56 -5.94
N GLY A 178 -1.16 -6.07 -5.66
CA GLY A 178 -1.78 -5.16 -6.61
C GLY A 178 -3.06 -4.52 -6.14
N THR A 179 -3.76 -3.93 -7.10
CA THR A 179 -5.06 -3.30 -6.91
C THR A 179 -5.98 -3.60 -8.07
N SER A 180 -7.28 -3.32 -7.89
CA SER A 180 -8.29 -3.59 -8.92
C SER A 180 -8.14 -2.67 -10.12
N VAL A 181 -8.52 -3.18 -11.29
CA VAL A 181 -8.71 -2.37 -12.49
C VAL A 181 -9.79 -1.31 -12.24
N PRO A 182 -9.59 -0.05 -12.68
CA PRO A 182 -10.62 0.97 -12.58
C PRO A 182 -11.86 0.57 -13.37
N LYS A 183 -13.00 0.51 -12.69
CA LYS A 183 -14.32 0.26 -13.30
C LYS A 183 -14.91 1.58 -13.80
N GLY A 184 -15.94 1.49 -14.64
CA GLY A 184 -16.68 2.66 -15.12
C GLY A 184 -16.08 3.32 -16.36
N ASP A 185 -16.81 4.30 -16.91
CA ASP A 185 -16.42 5.03 -18.10
C ASP A 185 -15.38 6.11 -17.75
N PRO A 186 -14.19 6.10 -18.41
CA PRO A 186 -13.13 7.06 -18.15
C PRO A 186 -13.52 8.52 -18.34
N GLU A 187 -14.34 8.80 -19.35
CA GLU A 187 -14.72 10.17 -19.69
C GLU A 187 -15.78 10.71 -18.73
N LEU A 188 -16.76 9.88 -18.35
CA LEU A 188 -17.74 10.25 -17.33
C LEU A 188 -17.08 10.57 -15.99
N GLN A 189 -16.11 9.76 -15.56
CA GLN A 189 -15.38 9.99 -14.32
C GLN A 189 -14.58 11.31 -14.35
N ARG A 190 -13.95 11.62 -15.48
CA ARG A 190 -13.27 12.91 -15.66
C ARG A 190 -14.24 14.08 -15.63
N GLN A 191 -15.40 13.94 -16.28
CA GLN A 191 -16.45 14.97 -16.27
C GLN A 191 -16.97 15.22 -14.87
N GLU A 192 -17.25 14.19 -14.08
CA GLU A 192 -17.65 14.29 -12.68
C GLU A 192 -16.60 14.99 -11.83
N PHE A 193 -15.32 14.62 -12.01
CA PHE A 193 -14.21 15.29 -11.31
C PHE A 193 -14.16 16.78 -11.64
N PHE A 194 -14.20 17.16 -12.92
CA PHE A 194 -14.20 18.56 -13.33
C PHE A 194 -15.52 19.30 -13.06
N ALA A 195 -16.62 18.61 -12.84
CA ALA A 195 -17.86 19.23 -12.34
C ALA A 195 -17.70 19.64 -10.87
N ARG A 196 -16.98 18.84 -10.08
CA ARG A 196 -16.67 19.15 -8.68
C ARG A 196 -15.58 20.21 -8.50
N TYR A 197 -14.60 20.23 -9.41
CA TYR A 197 -13.44 21.12 -9.40
C TYR A 197 -13.33 21.87 -10.76
N PRO A 198 -14.28 22.78 -11.06
CA PRO A 198 -14.35 23.44 -12.38
C PRO A 198 -13.15 24.35 -12.67
N GLU A 199 -12.48 24.88 -11.64
CA GLU A 199 -11.27 25.71 -11.73
C GLU A 199 -10.05 24.96 -12.26
N LEU A 200 -10.08 23.62 -12.22
CA LEU A 200 -9.02 22.77 -12.73
C LEU A 200 -9.17 22.42 -14.23
N ARG A 201 -10.31 22.75 -14.81
CA ARG A 201 -10.59 22.47 -16.24
C ARG A 201 -9.59 23.21 -17.13
N GLY A 202 -8.96 22.46 -18.03
CA GLY A 202 -7.93 23.00 -18.93
C GLY A 202 -6.54 23.17 -18.29
N LYS A 203 -6.35 22.83 -17.03
CA LYS A 203 -5.04 22.80 -16.39
C LYS A 203 -4.33 21.46 -16.60
N LYS A 204 -3.00 21.48 -16.63
CA LYS A 204 -2.15 20.30 -16.55
C LYS A 204 -1.90 19.99 -15.08
N LEU A 205 -2.34 18.81 -14.65
CA LEU A 205 -2.37 18.45 -13.23
C LEU A 205 -1.16 17.59 -12.86
N VAL A 206 -0.39 18.04 -11.86
CA VAL A 206 0.55 17.20 -11.12
C VAL A 206 -0.23 16.65 -9.94
N LEU A 207 -0.35 15.33 -9.84
CA LEU A 207 -1.09 14.67 -8.76
C LEU A 207 -0.14 14.03 -7.75
N PHE A 208 -0.28 14.40 -6.50
CA PHE A 208 0.17 13.63 -5.35
C PHE A 208 -1.06 12.93 -4.72
N MET A 209 -0.98 11.64 -4.49
CA MET A 209 -2.05 10.90 -3.79
C MET A 209 -1.46 10.03 -2.69
N GLY A 210 -1.90 10.25 -1.46
CA GLY A 210 -1.45 9.53 -0.28
C GLY A 210 -1.79 10.28 1.01
N ARG A 211 -1.51 9.67 2.16
CA ARG A 211 -1.68 10.36 3.44
C ARG A 211 -0.78 11.59 3.51
N VAL A 212 -1.33 12.71 3.97
CA VAL A 212 -0.51 13.90 4.27
C VAL A 212 0.31 13.60 5.53
N HIS A 213 1.58 13.28 5.31
CA HIS A 213 2.50 12.86 6.37
C HIS A 213 3.95 13.10 5.91
N PRO A 214 4.89 13.54 6.79
CA PRO A 214 6.29 13.79 6.42
C PRO A 214 6.97 12.64 5.67
N LYS A 215 6.67 11.41 6.03
CA LYS A 215 7.15 10.20 5.34
C LYS A 215 6.86 10.19 3.84
N LYS A 216 5.83 10.92 3.38
CA LYS A 216 5.37 10.91 1.98
C LYS A 216 5.99 12.01 1.12
N GLY A 217 6.75 12.94 1.73
CA GLY A 217 7.44 13.99 1.00
C GLY A 217 6.50 15.04 0.39
N CYS A 218 5.38 15.37 1.06
CA CYS A 218 4.44 16.39 0.58
C CYS A 218 5.10 17.76 0.45
N ASP A 219 6.05 18.09 1.31
CA ASP A 219 6.88 19.29 1.27
C ASP A 219 7.78 19.31 0.03
N LEU A 220 8.40 18.17 -0.31
CA LEU A 220 9.21 18.03 -1.52
C LEU A 220 8.38 18.25 -2.80
N VAL A 221 7.11 17.81 -2.79
CA VAL A 221 6.19 18.01 -3.92
C VAL A 221 5.90 19.48 -4.12
N ILE A 222 5.55 20.22 -3.05
CA ILE A 222 5.24 21.66 -3.11
C ILE A 222 6.46 22.46 -3.54
N ASP A 223 7.64 22.15 -2.98
CA ASP A 223 8.89 22.85 -3.32
C ASP A 223 9.31 22.60 -4.77
N ALA A 224 9.26 21.34 -5.22
CA ALA A 224 9.60 21.00 -6.59
C ALA A 224 8.61 21.63 -7.59
N PHE A 225 7.30 21.60 -7.26
CA PHE A 225 6.28 22.27 -8.06
C PHE A 225 6.57 23.77 -8.19
N SER A 226 6.86 24.47 -7.10
CA SER A 226 7.20 25.88 -7.11
C SER A 226 8.44 26.17 -7.95
N LYS A 227 9.52 25.41 -7.73
CA LYS A 227 10.81 25.65 -8.43
C LYS A 227 10.74 25.39 -9.92
N ILE A 228 10.03 24.36 -10.35
CA ILE A 228 10.04 23.88 -11.73
C ILE A 228 8.85 24.41 -12.53
N LEU A 229 7.69 24.57 -11.89
CA LEU A 229 6.44 24.94 -12.53
C LEU A 229 5.91 26.32 -12.09
N GLY A 230 6.61 27.01 -11.20
CA GLY A 230 6.19 28.31 -10.68
C GLY A 230 5.90 29.37 -11.74
N SER A 231 6.69 29.40 -12.82
CA SER A 231 6.50 30.32 -13.96
C SER A 231 5.52 29.82 -15.04
N ARG A 232 4.89 28.66 -14.84
CA ARG A 232 4.02 27.99 -15.84
C ARG A 232 2.57 27.97 -15.36
N PRO A 233 1.74 28.98 -15.65
CA PRO A 233 0.39 29.13 -15.08
C PRO A 233 -0.62 28.07 -15.53
N GLU A 234 -0.31 27.32 -16.59
CA GLU A 234 -1.13 26.20 -17.07
C GLU A 234 -1.03 24.95 -16.20
N TRP A 235 -0.05 24.88 -15.28
CA TRP A 235 0.11 23.74 -14.37
C TRP A 235 -0.54 24.00 -13.01
N HIS A 236 -1.10 22.96 -12.42
CA HIS A 236 -1.73 22.99 -11.10
C HIS A 236 -1.36 21.74 -10.30
N LEU A 237 -1.16 21.90 -9.00
CA LEU A 237 -0.84 20.80 -8.09
C LEU A 237 -2.10 20.32 -7.36
N LEU A 238 -2.37 19.04 -7.47
CA LEU A 238 -3.40 18.34 -6.67
C LEU A 238 -2.74 17.52 -5.56
N ILE A 239 -3.24 17.67 -4.34
CA ILE A 239 -2.83 16.86 -3.20
C ILE A 239 -4.07 16.15 -2.66
N ALA A 240 -4.11 14.83 -2.86
CA ALA A 240 -5.20 13.95 -2.47
C ALA A 240 -4.81 13.07 -1.28
N GLY A 241 -5.69 12.96 -0.32
CA GLY A 241 -5.56 12.06 0.82
C GLY A 241 -5.81 12.72 2.17
N PRO A 242 -5.98 11.90 3.23
CA PRO A 242 -6.30 12.42 4.55
C PRO A 242 -5.08 13.01 5.26
N ASP A 243 -5.30 14.12 5.95
CA ASP A 243 -4.32 14.66 6.91
C ASP A 243 -4.48 13.94 8.25
N GLN A 244 -3.55 13.03 8.53
CA GLN A 244 -3.57 12.23 9.76
C GLN A 244 -2.78 12.83 10.91
N VAL A 245 -1.97 13.86 10.65
CA VAL A 245 -1.04 14.44 11.64
C VAL A 245 -1.21 15.95 11.81
N GLY A 246 -2.18 16.55 11.15
CA GLY A 246 -2.43 18.00 11.20
C GLY A 246 -1.40 18.85 10.44
N TRP A 247 -0.71 18.27 9.45
CA TRP A 247 0.39 18.91 8.74
C TRP A 247 -0.05 19.75 7.54
N GLN A 248 -1.27 19.58 7.07
CA GLN A 248 -1.80 20.31 5.91
C GLN A 248 -1.73 21.83 6.08
N LYS A 249 -1.93 22.33 7.30
CA LYS A 249 -1.83 23.76 7.58
C LYS A 249 -0.43 24.30 7.27
N ASP A 250 0.61 23.66 7.80
CA ASP A 250 2.01 24.08 7.60
C ASP A 250 2.40 24.02 6.10
N LEU A 251 1.89 23.02 5.39
CA LEU A 251 2.08 22.88 3.94
C LEU A 251 1.36 23.97 3.13
N ASN A 252 0.17 24.39 3.57
CA ASN A 252 -0.51 25.55 2.98
C ASN A 252 0.28 26.86 3.19
N ASP A 253 0.78 27.07 4.41
CA ASP A 253 1.63 28.23 4.73
C ASP A 253 2.90 28.22 3.87
N ARG A 254 3.51 27.05 3.68
CA ARG A 254 4.65 26.85 2.76
C ARG A 254 4.31 27.20 1.32
N ALA A 255 3.19 26.69 0.81
CA ALA A 255 2.71 27.01 -0.55
C ALA A 255 2.47 28.52 -0.72
N ALA A 256 1.91 29.18 0.29
CA ALA A 256 1.69 30.62 0.30
C ALA A 256 3.01 31.42 0.28
N GLN A 257 3.99 31.04 1.10
CA GLN A 257 5.32 31.66 1.12
C GLN A 257 6.04 31.53 -0.23
N LEU A 258 5.78 30.45 -0.97
CA LEU A 258 6.31 30.23 -2.31
C LEU A 258 5.48 30.87 -3.44
N GLY A 259 4.41 31.60 -3.11
CA GLY A 259 3.49 32.20 -4.09
C GLY A 259 2.61 31.21 -4.84
N MET A 260 2.46 29.99 -4.33
CA MET A 260 1.73 28.88 -4.99
C MET A 260 0.34 28.60 -4.42
N ALA A 261 -0.13 29.34 -3.42
CA ALA A 261 -1.39 29.05 -2.73
C ALA A 261 -2.61 28.89 -3.67
N SER A 262 -2.72 29.72 -4.71
CA SER A 262 -3.81 29.65 -5.70
C SER A 262 -3.64 28.51 -6.73
N ARG A 263 -2.54 27.80 -6.68
CA ARG A 263 -2.19 26.74 -7.64
C ARG A 263 -2.03 25.36 -6.98
N VAL A 264 -2.46 25.23 -5.73
CA VAL A 264 -2.51 23.98 -4.97
C VAL A 264 -3.95 23.74 -4.53
N THR A 265 -4.52 22.61 -4.92
CA THR A 265 -5.84 22.17 -4.47
C THR A 265 -5.72 20.90 -3.64
N TRP A 266 -6.37 20.91 -2.48
CA TRP A 266 -6.47 19.76 -1.60
C TRP A 266 -7.83 19.10 -1.78
N THR A 267 -7.85 17.88 -2.29
CA THR A 267 -9.10 17.17 -2.53
C THR A 267 -9.54 16.32 -1.34
N GLY A 268 -8.63 16.14 -0.37
CA GLY A 268 -8.88 15.27 0.78
C GLY A 268 -8.95 13.79 0.38
N MET A 269 -9.67 12.99 1.18
CA MET A 269 -9.83 11.57 0.87
C MET A 269 -10.96 11.36 -0.12
N ILE A 270 -10.63 11.09 -1.36
CA ILE A 270 -11.58 10.75 -2.44
C ILE A 270 -11.63 9.23 -2.65
N GLN A 271 -12.81 8.70 -2.95
CA GLN A 271 -13.06 7.26 -3.17
C GLN A 271 -13.93 7.02 -4.40
N GLY A 272 -14.04 5.76 -4.81
CA GLY A 272 -14.93 5.34 -5.91
C GLY A 272 -14.60 6.01 -7.23
N GLU A 273 -15.65 6.36 -7.98
CA GLU A 273 -15.56 6.95 -9.33
C GLU A 273 -14.81 8.29 -9.33
N MET A 274 -15.00 9.11 -8.30
CA MET A 274 -14.31 10.38 -8.14
C MET A 274 -12.78 10.23 -8.05
N LYS A 275 -12.28 9.20 -7.34
CA LYS A 275 -10.84 8.89 -7.28
C LYS A 275 -10.28 8.57 -8.67
N TRP A 276 -11.01 7.78 -9.45
CA TRP A 276 -10.59 7.44 -10.80
C TRP A 276 -10.66 8.64 -11.74
N GLY A 277 -11.65 9.51 -11.56
CA GLY A 277 -11.75 10.80 -12.28
C GLY A 277 -10.54 11.68 -12.02
N GLU A 278 -10.11 11.81 -10.76
CA GLU A 278 -8.92 12.55 -10.36
C GLU A 278 -7.65 11.96 -10.99
N LEU A 279 -7.43 10.65 -10.84
CA LEU A 279 -6.28 9.96 -11.43
C LEU A 279 -6.23 10.15 -12.95
N ARG A 280 -7.33 9.91 -13.65
CA ARG A 280 -7.42 10.04 -15.12
C ARG A 280 -7.30 11.48 -15.63
N SER A 281 -7.50 12.47 -14.77
CA SER A 281 -7.31 13.89 -15.08
C SER A 281 -5.86 14.34 -14.91
N ALA A 282 -5.02 13.55 -14.24
CA ALA A 282 -3.63 13.88 -14.00
C ALA A 282 -2.78 13.77 -15.27
N GLU A 283 -1.91 14.75 -15.48
CA GLU A 283 -0.85 14.69 -16.49
C GLU A 283 0.28 13.77 -16.02
N VAL A 284 0.62 13.84 -14.74
CA VAL A 284 1.69 13.09 -14.11
C VAL A 284 1.42 12.89 -12.62
N PHE A 285 1.82 11.74 -12.10
CA PHE A 285 1.76 11.39 -10.68
C PHE A 285 3.14 11.60 -10.04
N LEU A 286 3.22 12.30 -8.91
CA LEU A 286 4.48 12.63 -8.23
C LEU A 286 4.45 12.16 -6.77
N LEU A 287 5.34 11.21 -6.41
CA LEU A 287 5.42 10.66 -5.04
C LEU A 287 6.89 10.50 -4.58
N PRO A 288 7.52 11.55 -4.04
CA PRO A 288 8.89 11.50 -3.53
C PRO A 288 8.95 10.98 -2.08
N SER A 289 8.25 9.87 -1.80
CA SER A 289 8.19 9.28 -0.46
C SER A 289 9.58 8.93 0.08
N HIS A 290 9.80 9.17 1.38
CA HIS A 290 10.98 8.71 2.11
C HIS A 290 10.91 7.22 2.49
N GLN A 291 9.72 6.65 2.45
CA GLN A 291 9.49 5.20 2.57
C GLN A 291 8.07 4.84 2.13
N GLU A 292 7.95 3.90 1.22
CA GLU A 292 6.70 3.30 0.77
C GLU A 292 6.93 1.82 0.48
N ASN A 293 6.13 0.92 1.07
CA ASN A 293 6.32 -0.49 0.83
C ASN A 293 5.93 -0.90 -0.59
N PHE A 294 4.64 -0.84 -0.90
CA PHE A 294 4.15 -1.18 -2.23
C PHE A 294 3.74 0.09 -3.02
N GLY A 295 3.01 1.00 -2.36
CA GLY A 295 2.51 2.19 -3.02
C GLY A 295 1.26 1.93 -3.85
N ILE A 296 0.18 1.54 -3.19
CA ILE A 296 -1.13 1.29 -3.87
C ILE A 296 -1.51 2.46 -4.79
N ALA A 297 -1.33 3.71 -4.34
CA ALA A 297 -1.63 4.90 -5.15
C ALA A 297 -0.78 4.97 -6.43
N VAL A 298 0.46 4.47 -6.40
CA VAL A 298 1.31 4.36 -7.59
C VAL A 298 0.74 3.33 -8.56
N ALA A 299 0.35 2.15 -8.07
CA ALA A 299 -0.29 1.13 -8.90
C ALA A 299 -1.63 1.62 -9.49
N GLU A 300 -2.41 2.39 -8.73
CA GLU A 300 -3.65 3.03 -9.21
C GLU A 300 -3.39 4.09 -10.29
N ALA A 301 -2.32 4.88 -10.14
CA ALA A 301 -1.90 5.84 -11.19
C ALA A 301 -1.50 5.12 -12.47
N LEU A 302 -0.73 4.03 -12.37
CA LEU A 302 -0.38 3.18 -13.51
C LEU A 302 -1.62 2.56 -14.18
N ALA A 303 -2.60 2.08 -13.39
CA ALA A 303 -3.88 1.56 -13.90
C ALA A 303 -4.66 2.61 -14.69
N ALA A 304 -4.60 3.86 -14.26
CA ALA A 304 -5.19 4.99 -14.98
C ALA A 304 -4.39 5.44 -16.21
N GLY A 305 -3.20 4.85 -16.44
CA GLY A 305 -2.30 5.24 -17.53
C GLY A 305 -1.59 6.57 -17.27
N VAL A 306 -1.32 6.89 -15.99
CA VAL A 306 -0.63 8.10 -15.60
C VAL A 306 0.84 7.79 -15.33
N PRO A 307 1.79 8.45 -16.02
CA PRO A 307 3.21 8.32 -15.76
C PRO A 307 3.55 8.66 -14.31
N THR A 308 4.41 7.85 -13.67
CA THR A 308 4.74 8.01 -12.27
C THR A 308 6.17 8.52 -12.07
N LEU A 309 6.31 9.63 -11.36
CA LEU A 309 7.59 10.18 -10.91
C LEU A 309 7.73 9.88 -9.42
N ILE A 310 8.61 8.97 -9.07
CA ILE A 310 8.71 8.45 -7.70
C ILE A 310 10.13 8.46 -7.17
N SER A 311 10.27 8.34 -5.85
CA SER A 311 11.58 8.12 -5.25
C SER A 311 11.99 6.65 -5.29
N ASN A 312 13.29 6.37 -5.18
CA ASN A 312 13.85 5.03 -5.01
C ASN A 312 13.55 4.41 -3.61
N LYS A 313 12.70 5.07 -2.82
CA LYS A 313 12.16 4.59 -1.54
C LYS A 313 10.72 4.07 -1.66
N VAL A 314 10.16 4.07 -2.85
CA VAL A 314 8.94 3.34 -3.21
C VAL A 314 9.38 1.97 -3.72
N ASN A 315 9.17 0.90 -2.96
CA ASN A 315 9.86 -0.38 -3.21
C ASN A 315 9.57 -1.04 -4.56
N ILE A 316 8.52 -0.63 -5.28
CA ILE A 316 8.23 -1.08 -6.67
C ILE A 316 8.92 -0.23 -7.75
N TRP A 317 9.90 0.60 -7.39
CA TRP A 317 10.56 1.51 -8.33
C TRP A 317 11.30 0.79 -9.46
N ARG A 318 11.86 -0.41 -9.18
CA ARG A 318 12.62 -1.17 -10.18
C ARG A 318 11.73 -1.66 -11.31
N GLU A 319 10.55 -2.16 -10.97
CA GLU A 319 9.53 -2.63 -11.88
C GLU A 319 9.03 -1.50 -12.79
N ILE A 320 8.78 -0.33 -12.21
CA ILE A 320 8.34 0.87 -12.92
C ILE A 320 9.40 1.34 -13.91
N LEU A 321 10.66 1.40 -13.47
CA LEU A 321 11.78 1.83 -14.31
C LEU A 321 12.04 0.83 -15.44
N ALA A 322 12.05 -0.48 -15.13
CA ALA A 322 12.27 -1.55 -16.09
C ALA A 322 11.22 -1.58 -17.22
N ASP A 323 9.97 -1.20 -16.88
CA ASP A 323 8.86 -1.19 -17.82
C ASP A 323 8.71 0.16 -18.56
N GLY A 324 9.54 1.16 -18.22
CA GLY A 324 9.42 2.51 -18.80
C GLY A 324 8.12 3.25 -18.41
N ALA A 325 7.49 2.84 -17.31
CA ALA A 325 6.19 3.36 -16.86
C ALA A 325 6.29 4.66 -16.04
N GLY A 326 7.50 5.12 -15.78
CA GLY A 326 7.77 6.30 -14.98
C GLY A 326 9.25 6.61 -14.86
N MET A 327 9.58 7.53 -13.98
CA MET A 327 10.95 7.98 -13.70
C MET A 327 11.22 7.89 -12.19
N VAL A 328 12.48 7.66 -11.83
CA VAL A 328 12.90 7.41 -10.45
C VAL A 328 14.07 8.30 -10.08
N SER A 329 14.05 8.85 -8.85
CA SER A 329 15.15 9.64 -8.30
C SER A 329 15.38 9.33 -6.81
N GLU A 330 16.33 10.00 -6.19
CA GLU A 330 16.46 10.01 -4.73
C GLU A 330 15.31 10.80 -4.06
N ASP A 331 15.02 10.45 -2.81
CA ASP A 331 13.99 11.06 -1.95
C ASP A 331 14.42 12.43 -1.39
N ALA A 332 14.90 13.30 -2.26
CA ALA A 332 15.39 14.64 -1.95
C ALA A 332 14.83 15.67 -2.93
N LEU A 333 14.81 16.95 -2.54
CA LEU A 333 14.31 18.02 -3.37
C LEU A 333 15.03 18.10 -4.73
N ALA A 334 16.35 17.94 -4.75
CA ALA A 334 17.12 17.95 -5.99
C ALA A 334 16.69 16.82 -6.94
N GLY A 335 16.54 15.61 -6.43
CA GLY A 335 16.05 14.45 -7.20
C GLY A 335 14.63 14.65 -7.72
N THR A 336 13.73 15.14 -6.86
CA THR A 336 12.33 15.43 -7.23
C THR A 336 12.24 16.50 -8.33
N CYS A 337 13.03 17.58 -8.21
CA CYS A 337 13.12 18.61 -9.25
C CYS A 337 13.66 18.02 -10.57
N ALA A 338 14.72 17.22 -10.50
CA ALA A 338 15.37 16.66 -11.69
C ALA A 338 14.41 15.77 -12.50
N ILE A 339 13.66 14.85 -11.86
CA ILE A 339 12.71 14.00 -12.59
C ILE A 339 11.51 14.81 -13.13
N LEU A 340 11.02 15.80 -12.39
CA LEU A 340 9.94 16.65 -12.84
C LEU A 340 10.39 17.50 -14.06
N GLN A 341 11.57 18.09 -14.02
CA GLN A 341 12.15 18.83 -15.14
C GLN A 341 12.34 17.93 -16.37
N SER A 342 12.95 16.76 -16.19
CA SER A 342 13.16 15.79 -17.27
C SER A 342 11.83 15.34 -17.92
N TYR A 343 10.78 15.14 -17.13
CA TYR A 343 9.46 14.85 -17.66
C TYR A 343 8.89 16.00 -18.48
N LEU A 344 9.05 17.24 -18.03
CA LEU A 344 8.56 18.41 -18.75
C LEU A 344 9.23 18.60 -20.11
N GLU A 345 10.54 18.37 -20.18
CA GLU A 345 11.37 18.48 -21.38
C GLU A 345 11.17 17.32 -22.36
N MET A 346 10.52 16.25 -21.90
CA MET A 346 10.29 15.06 -22.72
C MET A 346 9.36 15.38 -23.90
N PRO A 347 9.69 14.92 -25.13
CA PRO A 347 8.81 15.05 -26.29
C PRO A 347 7.43 14.39 -26.06
N ALA A 348 6.39 14.96 -26.68
CA ALA A 348 5.01 14.49 -26.52
C ALA A 348 4.83 12.99 -26.85
N GLU A 349 5.52 12.51 -27.88
CA GLU A 349 5.51 11.09 -28.28
C GLU A 349 6.04 10.17 -27.17
N LYS A 350 7.12 10.57 -26.49
CA LYS A 350 7.69 9.81 -25.39
C LYS A 350 6.76 9.82 -24.16
N LYS A 351 6.08 10.96 -23.89
CA LYS A 351 5.07 11.02 -22.82
C LYS A 351 3.89 10.10 -23.12
N LEU A 352 3.43 10.04 -24.38
CA LEU A 352 2.37 9.13 -24.80
C LEU A 352 2.82 7.67 -24.67
N ALA A 353 4.04 7.33 -25.09
CA ALA A 353 4.60 6.00 -24.91
C ALA A 353 4.69 5.61 -23.42
N MET A 354 5.10 6.54 -22.54
CA MET A 354 5.16 6.29 -21.11
C MET A 354 3.78 6.07 -20.49
N ARG A 355 2.73 6.77 -20.97
CA ARG A 355 1.34 6.52 -20.58
C ARG A 355 0.86 5.11 -20.95
N GLN A 356 1.23 4.63 -22.13
CA GLN A 356 0.92 3.25 -22.54
C GLN A 356 1.73 2.25 -21.70
N ALA A 357 3.02 2.49 -21.51
CA ALA A 357 3.88 1.66 -20.67
C ALA A 357 3.37 1.58 -19.22
N ALA A 358 2.77 2.65 -18.68
CA ALA A 358 2.14 2.66 -17.36
C ALA A 358 0.98 1.64 -17.28
N ARG A 359 0.06 1.64 -18.26
CA ARG A 359 -1.03 0.65 -18.34
C ARG A 359 -0.52 -0.77 -18.50
N ASP A 360 0.48 -0.97 -19.35
CA ASP A 360 1.06 -2.29 -19.61
C ASP A 360 1.80 -2.84 -18.38
N CYS A 361 2.52 -1.98 -17.65
CA CYS A 361 3.15 -2.30 -16.38
C CYS A 361 2.12 -2.73 -15.33
N PHE A 362 1.04 -1.96 -15.17
CA PHE A 362 -0.06 -2.33 -14.28
C PHE A 362 -0.64 -3.70 -14.64
N ASN A 363 -1.06 -3.88 -15.89
CA ASN A 363 -1.71 -5.12 -16.35
C ASN A 363 -0.79 -6.34 -16.21
N ARG A 364 0.52 -6.16 -16.36
CA ARG A 364 1.49 -7.24 -16.26
C ARG A 364 1.86 -7.59 -14.82
N ARG A 365 1.98 -6.59 -13.93
CA ARG A 365 2.58 -6.76 -12.61
C ARG A 365 1.64 -6.53 -11.43
N PHE A 366 0.69 -5.57 -11.54
CA PHE A 366 -0.01 -4.99 -10.38
C PHE A 366 -1.52 -5.18 -10.43
N GLU A 367 -2.03 -5.90 -11.43
CA GLU A 367 -3.46 -6.25 -11.52
C GLU A 367 -3.78 -7.31 -10.47
N ILE A 368 -4.84 -7.06 -9.68
CA ILE A 368 -5.17 -7.83 -8.48
C ILE A 368 -5.49 -9.31 -8.76
N ARG A 369 -6.01 -9.66 -9.95
CA ARG A 369 -6.26 -11.07 -10.32
C ARG A 369 -4.95 -11.85 -10.41
N LYS A 370 -3.92 -11.26 -11.01
CA LYS A 370 -2.58 -11.88 -11.05
C LYS A 370 -1.96 -12.01 -9.67
N ALA A 371 -2.24 -11.04 -8.78
CA ALA A 371 -1.85 -11.16 -7.38
C ALA A 371 -2.58 -12.33 -6.69
N ALA A 372 -3.87 -12.51 -6.95
CA ALA A 372 -4.66 -13.63 -6.43
C ALA A 372 -4.18 -14.98 -6.98
N GLU A 373 -3.94 -15.09 -8.28
CA GLU A 373 -3.36 -16.29 -8.93
C GLU A 373 -2.00 -16.65 -8.32
N SER A 374 -1.12 -15.67 -8.17
CA SER A 374 0.21 -15.84 -7.56
C SER A 374 0.10 -16.30 -6.09
N LEU A 375 -0.77 -15.66 -5.32
CA LEU A 375 -1.02 -16.06 -3.93
C LEU A 375 -1.60 -17.49 -3.87
N HIS A 376 -2.60 -17.79 -4.69
CA HIS A 376 -3.23 -19.12 -4.72
C HIS A 376 -2.20 -20.23 -5.04
N ALA A 377 -1.35 -20.03 -6.04
CA ALA A 377 -0.29 -20.98 -6.39
C ALA A 377 0.65 -21.25 -5.20
N ILE A 378 1.03 -20.19 -4.47
CA ILE A 378 1.87 -20.29 -3.27
C ILE A 378 1.13 -21.06 -2.16
N LEU A 379 -0.13 -20.71 -1.88
CA LEU A 379 -0.92 -21.37 -0.83
C LEU A 379 -1.11 -22.86 -1.15
N THR A 380 -1.39 -23.22 -2.40
CA THR A 380 -1.53 -24.62 -2.83
C THR A 380 -0.24 -25.39 -2.63
N ASN A 381 0.89 -24.81 -3.01
CA ASN A 381 2.20 -25.46 -2.85
C ASN A 381 2.57 -25.75 -1.38
N PHE A 382 2.12 -24.92 -0.45
CA PHE A 382 2.43 -25.07 0.98
C PHE A 382 1.33 -25.72 1.81
N SER A 383 0.11 -25.89 1.29
CA SER A 383 -1.01 -26.53 2.02
C SER A 383 -0.92 -28.06 2.04
N GLY A 384 -0.18 -28.67 1.12
CA GLY A 384 -0.15 -30.12 0.93
C GLY A 384 -1.47 -30.71 0.41
N VAL A 385 -2.40 -29.86 -0.03
CA VAL A 385 -3.64 -30.27 -0.70
C VAL A 385 -3.32 -30.39 -2.19
N ASN A 386 -3.26 -31.63 -2.68
CA ASN A 386 -3.17 -31.96 -4.12
C ASN A 386 -4.54 -31.87 -4.77
#